data_1d8c285a874a635fb91bb70a0474e4a7
#
_entry.id   1d8c285a874a635fb91bb70a0474e4a7
#
_cell.length_a   1.000
_cell.length_b   1.000
_cell.length_c   1.000
_cell.angle_alpha   90.00
_cell.angle_beta   90.00
_cell.angle_gamma   90.00
#
_symmetry.space_group_name_H-M   'P 1'
#
loop_
_entity.id
_entity.type
_entity.pdbx_description
1 polymer ?
#
loop_
_entity_poly.entity_id
_entity_poly.type
_entity_poly.pdbx_seq_one_letter_code
_entity_poly.pdbx_strand_id
1 'polypeptide(L)'
;MTVIVLVVDDEPDVETLFRQQFRREVRQGLYTLDFALSGEQALEKLDGCVGQEIILLVSDINMPGMTGLQLLPVVKQRRPNLPVFMISAYGDKDTAATALEHGAAKFLPKPVDFLQLKQDVSAVIAGTRGGSA
;
A
#
# COMPACT_ATOMS: atom_id res chain seq x y z
N MET A 1 -10.75 13.21 -11.04
CA MET A 1 -10.52 12.81 -9.65
C MET A 1 -9.27 11.96 -9.57
N THR A 2 -8.32 12.38 -8.75
CA THR A 2 -7.04 11.69 -8.61
C THR A 2 -7.18 10.54 -7.62
N VAL A 3 -6.75 9.35 -7.99
CA VAL A 3 -6.64 8.24 -7.05
C VAL A 3 -5.16 8.02 -6.72
N ILE A 4 -4.88 7.74 -5.46
CA ILE A 4 -3.52 7.65 -4.94
C ILE A 4 -3.28 6.26 -4.36
N VAL A 5 -2.14 5.67 -4.71
CA VAL A 5 -1.59 4.49 -4.03
C VAL A 5 -0.49 4.98 -3.11
N LEU A 6 -0.66 4.79 -1.81
CA LEU A 6 0.33 5.20 -0.81
C LEU A 6 1.27 4.03 -0.53
N VAL A 7 2.56 4.24 -0.74
CA VAL A 7 3.60 3.24 -0.51
C VAL A 7 4.39 3.64 0.74
N VAL A 8 4.49 2.74 1.70
CA VAL A 8 5.17 2.99 2.97
C VAL A 8 6.38 2.08 3.08
N ASP A 9 7.57 2.67 3.14
CA ASP A 9 8.81 1.95 3.28
C ASP A 9 9.88 2.92 3.79
N ASP A 10 10.71 2.47 4.72
CA ASP A 10 11.74 3.33 5.32
C ASP A 10 12.96 3.52 4.41
N GLU A 11 13.07 2.76 3.33
CA GLU A 11 14.19 2.86 2.39
C GLU A 11 13.84 3.80 1.24
N PRO A 12 14.56 4.93 1.10
CA PRO A 12 14.26 5.87 0.01
C PRO A 12 14.40 5.28 -1.39
N ASP A 13 15.27 4.27 -1.55
CA ASP A 13 15.47 3.62 -2.86
C ASP A 13 14.20 2.93 -3.36
N VAL A 14 13.31 2.55 -2.46
CA VAL A 14 12.05 1.92 -2.82
C VAL A 14 11.16 2.90 -3.58
N GLU A 15 11.16 4.17 -3.19
CA GLU A 15 10.42 5.19 -3.92
C GLU A 15 10.89 5.26 -5.37
N THR A 16 12.20 5.31 -5.59
CA THR A 16 12.78 5.36 -6.95
C THR A 16 12.35 4.14 -7.76
N LEU A 17 12.44 2.97 -7.15
CA LEU A 17 12.07 1.71 -7.82
C LEU A 17 10.60 1.71 -8.21
N PHE A 18 9.71 2.06 -7.29
CA PHE A 18 8.28 2.09 -7.57
C PHE A 18 7.94 3.11 -8.66
N ARG A 19 8.56 4.28 -8.62
CA ARG A 19 8.31 5.30 -9.64
C ARG A 19 8.75 4.82 -11.02
N GLN A 20 9.85 4.09 -11.12
CA GLN A 20 10.29 3.50 -12.38
C GLN A 20 9.32 2.43 -12.86
N GLN A 21 8.93 1.53 -11.97
CA GLN A 21 8.08 0.39 -12.34
C GLN A 21 6.67 0.81 -12.74
N PHE A 22 6.13 1.85 -12.10
CA PHE A 22 4.77 2.32 -12.35
C PHE A 22 4.70 3.56 -13.24
N ARG A 23 5.80 3.90 -13.89
CA ARG A 23 5.92 5.11 -14.69
C ARG A 23 4.86 5.22 -15.78
N ARG A 24 4.58 4.11 -16.48
CA ARG A 24 3.60 4.10 -17.57
C ARG A 24 2.19 4.35 -17.03
N GLU A 25 1.83 3.68 -15.96
CA GLU A 25 0.50 3.78 -15.37
C GLU A 25 0.22 5.18 -14.85
N VAL A 26 1.21 5.79 -14.20
CA VAL A 26 1.10 7.15 -13.70
C VAL A 26 0.99 8.13 -14.87
N ARG A 27 1.79 7.93 -15.91
CA ARG A 27 1.76 8.79 -17.10
C ARG A 27 0.42 8.72 -17.83
N GLN A 28 -0.21 7.56 -17.83
CA GLN A 28 -1.53 7.36 -18.42
C GLN A 28 -2.66 7.91 -17.56
N GLY A 29 -2.35 8.41 -16.37
CA GLY A 29 -3.35 8.98 -15.49
C GLY A 29 -4.23 7.97 -14.78
N LEU A 30 -3.80 6.69 -14.73
CA LEU A 30 -4.58 5.66 -14.08
C LEU A 30 -4.61 5.86 -12.55
N TYR A 31 -3.52 6.30 -11.98
CA TYR A 31 -3.38 6.63 -10.56
C TYR A 31 -2.05 7.34 -10.36
N THR A 32 -1.86 7.91 -9.17
CA THR A 32 -0.58 8.46 -8.78
C THR A 32 -0.04 7.69 -7.58
N LEU A 33 1.27 7.81 -7.36
CA LEU A 33 1.93 7.23 -6.20
C LEU A 33 2.29 8.33 -5.22
N ASP A 34 2.10 8.05 -3.94
CA ASP A 34 2.65 8.88 -2.87
C ASP A 34 3.45 7.96 -1.94
N PHE A 35 4.37 8.53 -1.20
CA PHE A 35 5.31 7.75 -0.40
C PHE A 35 5.39 8.28 1.02
N ALA A 36 5.54 7.34 1.96
CA ALA A 36 5.81 7.66 3.35
C ALA A 36 7.00 6.83 3.81
N LEU A 37 7.87 7.43 4.61
CA LEU A 37 9.08 6.76 5.09
C LEU A 37 8.89 6.10 6.44
N SER A 38 7.69 6.21 7.02
CA SER A 38 7.38 5.61 8.30
C SER A 38 5.87 5.42 8.43
N GLY A 39 5.46 4.61 9.42
CA GLY A 39 4.05 4.45 9.73
C GLY A 39 3.42 5.76 10.17
N GLU A 40 4.13 6.56 10.96
CA GLU A 40 3.65 7.85 11.41
C GLU A 40 3.36 8.79 10.23
N GLN A 41 4.28 8.86 9.28
CA GLN A 41 4.06 9.66 8.06
C GLN A 41 2.87 9.16 7.26
N ALA A 42 2.71 7.84 7.17
CA ALA A 42 1.58 7.26 6.47
C ALA A 42 0.26 7.70 7.10
N LEU A 43 0.18 7.69 8.42
CA LEU A 43 -1.03 8.12 9.13
C LEU A 43 -1.29 9.61 8.93
N GLU A 44 -0.26 10.44 8.94
CA GLU A 44 -0.40 11.87 8.64
C GLU A 44 -1.00 12.09 7.25
N LYS A 45 -0.55 11.33 6.26
CA LYS A 45 -1.07 11.45 4.90
C LYS A 45 -2.51 10.99 4.81
N LEU A 46 -2.88 9.93 5.50
CA LEU A 46 -4.26 9.46 5.52
C LEU A 46 -5.21 10.48 6.16
N ASP A 47 -4.74 11.18 7.19
CA ASP A 47 -5.52 12.19 7.88
C ASP A 47 -5.47 13.56 7.19
N GLY A 48 -4.60 13.73 6.22
CA GLY A 48 -4.40 15.00 5.52
C GLY A 48 -5.47 15.28 4.48
N CYS A 49 -5.29 16.39 3.77
CA CYS A 49 -6.30 16.87 2.83
C CYS A 49 -6.51 15.96 1.62
N VAL A 50 -5.51 15.14 1.26
CA VAL A 50 -5.64 14.18 0.15
C VAL A 50 -5.91 12.77 0.62
N GLY A 51 -6.11 12.57 1.94
CA GLY A 51 -6.29 11.23 2.50
C GLY A 51 -7.45 10.46 1.90
N GLN A 52 -8.53 11.15 1.53
CA GLN A 52 -9.70 10.50 0.94
C GLN A 52 -9.44 9.98 -0.47
N GLU A 53 -8.41 10.48 -1.14
CA GLU A 53 -8.03 10.03 -2.47
C GLU A 53 -7.13 8.80 -2.43
N ILE A 54 -6.61 8.45 -1.26
CA ILE A 54 -5.81 7.24 -1.08
C ILE A 54 -6.74 6.03 -1.10
N ILE A 55 -6.56 5.17 -2.11
CA ILE A 55 -7.46 4.02 -2.34
C ILE A 55 -6.77 2.68 -2.05
N LEU A 56 -5.48 2.71 -1.80
CA LEU A 56 -4.70 1.51 -1.49
C LEU A 56 -3.46 1.94 -0.73
N LEU A 57 -3.11 1.17 0.29
CA LEU A 57 -1.87 1.34 1.03
C LEU A 57 -1.01 0.09 0.86
N VAL A 58 0.24 0.27 0.44
CA VAL A 58 1.21 -0.82 0.28
C VAL A 58 2.35 -0.55 1.26
N SER A 59 2.54 -1.41 2.24
CA SER A 59 3.51 -1.17 3.32
C SER A 59 4.47 -2.33 3.49
N ASP A 60 5.75 -2.00 3.67
CA ASP A 60 6.73 -2.95 4.17
C ASP A 60 6.39 -3.28 5.62
N ILE A 61 6.61 -4.52 6.02
CA ILE A 61 6.42 -4.94 7.40
C ILE A 61 7.61 -4.51 8.26
N ASN A 62 8.83 -4.66 7.72
CA ASN A 62 10.04 -4.44 8.50
C ASN A 62 10.51 -2.98 8.41
N MET A 63 10.04 -2.17 9.34
CA MET A 63 10.44 -0.76 9.44
C MET A 63 10.83 -0.47 10.89
N PRO A 64 11.83 0.40 11.13
CA PRO A 64 12.17 0.79 12.48
C PRO A 64 11.04 1.61 13.11
N GLY A 65 10.91 1.51 14.41
CA GLY A 65 9.81 2.16 15.12
C GLY A 65 8.52 1.40 14.89
N MET A 66 7.54 2.04 14.26
CA MET A 66 6.28 1.39 13.95
C MET A 66 6.45 0.45 12.76
N THR A 67 6.30 -0.86 12.99
CA THR A 67 6.35 -1.85 11.92
C THR A 67 5.06 -1.83 11.11
N GLY A 68 5.08 -2.49 9.93
CA GLY A 68 3.87 -2.61 9.12
C GLY A 68 2.75 -3.34 9.84
N LEU A 69 3.08 -4.36 10.65
CA LEU A 69 2.08 -5.10 11.41
C LEU A 69 1.46 -4.25 12.52
N GLN A 70 2.20 -3.27 13.06
CA GLN A 70 1.67 -2.32 14.04
C GLN A 70 0.84 -1.23 13.36
N LEU A 71 1.23 -0.82 12.16
CA LEU A 71 0.52 0.18 11.39
C LEU A 71 -0.86 -0.33 10.93
N LEU A 72 -0.93 -1.58 10.53
CA LEU A 72 -2.13 -2.16 9.90
C LEU A 72 -3.41 -1.98 10.73
N PRO A 73 -3.46 -2.35 12.02
CA PRO A 73 -4.69 -2.18 12.79
C PRO A 73 -5.08 -0.71 12.94
N VAL A 74 -4.12 0.20 13.03
CA VAL A 74 -4.41 1.63 13.13
C VAL A 74 -5.06 2.13 11.84
N VAL A 75 -4.51 1.74 10.69
CA VAL A 75 -5.08 2.10 9.39
C VAL A 75 -6.51 1.55 9.27
N LYS A 76 -6.73 0.30 9.66
CA LYS A 76 -8.05 -0.32 9.54
C LYS A 76 -9.07 0.32 10.48
N GLN A 77 -8.63 0.87 11.61
CA GLN A 77 -9.48 1.64 12.48
C GLN A 77 -9.93 2.96 11.85
N ARG A 78 -9.00 3.64 11.17
CA ARG A 78 -9.29 4.95 10.56
C ARG A 78 -10.01 4.82 9.22
N ARG A 79 -9.66 3.80 8.47
CA ARG A 79 -10.18 3.57 7.12
C ARG A 79 -10.51 2.08 6.97
N PRO A 80 -11.64 1.60 7.53
CA PRO A 80 -11.94 0.16 7.54
C PRO A 80 -12.03 -0.48 6.15
N ASN A 81 -12.39 0.30 5.15
CA ASN A 81 -12.56 -0.21 3.79
C ASN A 81 -11.34 0.00 2.91
N LEU A 82 -10.25 0.58 3.44
CA LEU A 82 -9.04 0.81 2.68
C LEU A 82 -8.27 -0.51 2.56
N PRO A 83 -8.05 -1.03 1.33
CA PRO A 83 -7.22 -2.22 1.18
C PRO A 83 -5.77 -1.92 1.57
N VAL A 84 -5.14 -2.88 2.23
CA VAL A 84 -3.74 -2.78 2.64
C VAL A 84 -3.03 -4.02 2.13
N PHE A 85 -1.94 -3.83 1.37
CA PHE A 85 -1.04 -4.90 0.95
C PHE A 85 0.20 -4.81 1.83
N MET A 86 0.62 -5.95 2.37
CA MET A 86 1.83 -6.05 3.18
C MET A 86 2.93 -6.71 2.38
N ILE A 87 4.15 -6.17 2.47
CA ILE A 87 5.32 -6.70 1.78
C ILE A 87 6.36 -7.08 2.82
N SER A 88 6.97 -8.27 2.69
CA SER A 88 8.02 -8.70 3.60
C SER A 88 9.07 -9.52 2.88
N ALA A 89 10.34 -9.35 3.30
CA ALA A 89 11.46 -10.16 2.82
C ALA A 89 11.38 -11.60 3.31
N TYR A 90 10.65 -11.82 4.40
CA TYR A 90 10.55 -13.14 5.01
C TYR A 90 9.28 -13.83 4.53
N GLY A 91 9.43 -14.95 3.81
CA GLY A 91 8.31 -15.77 3.39
C GLY A 91 7.74 -16.57 4.54
N ASP A 92 7.72 -16.01 5.73
CA ASP A 92 7.26 -16.66 6.95
C ASP A 92 5.75 -16.77 6.90
N LYS A 93 5.25 -18.00 6.98
CA LYS A 93 3.82 -18.27 6.97
C LYS A 93 3.12 -17.63 8.16
N ASP A 94 3.79 -17.56 9.30
CA ASP A 94 3.21 -16.97 10.50
C ASP A 94 3.03 -15.47 10.34
N THR A 95 4.00 -14.79 9.73
CA THR A 95 3.90 -13.34 9.44
C THR A 95 2.77 -13.07 8.45
N ALA A 96 2.68 -13.87 7.40
CA ALA A 96 1.62 -13.73 6.41
C ALA A 96 0.24 -13.96 7.04
N ALA A 97 0.10 -15.01 7.85
CA ALA A 97 -1.14 -15.31 8.54
C ALA A 97 -1.55 -14.18 9.48
N THR A 98 -0.59 -13.65 10.24
CA THR A 98 -0.83 -12.53 11.16
C THR A 98 -1.32 -11.29 10.40
N ALA A 99 -0.67 -10.97 9.28
CA ALA A 99 -1.08 -9.83 8.47
C ALA A 99 -2.51 -9.99 7.96
N LEU A 100 -2.84 -11.15 7.44
CA LEU A 100 -4.19 -11.41 6.92
C LEU A 100 -5.24 -11.39 8.04
N GLU A 101 -4.92 -11.92 9.21
CA GLU A 101 -5.82 -11.89 10.37
C GLU A 101 -6.11 -10.46 10.82
N HIS A 102 -5.13 -9.56 10.70
CA HIS A 102 -5.30 -8.16 11.08
C HIS A 102 -5.92 -7.31 9.98
N GLY A 103 -6.32 -7.92 8.88
CA GLY A 103 -7.10 -7.24 7.85
C GLY A 103 -6.34 -6.84 6.60
N ALA A 104 -5.11 -7.32 6.41
CA ALA A 104 -4.41 -7.10 5.15
C ALA A 104 -5.15 -7.82 4.03
N ALA A 105 -5.29 -7.14 2.89
CA ALA A 105 -5.95 -7.73 1.72
C ALA A 105 -5.02 -8.73 1.03
N LYS A 106 -3.72 -8.46 1.02
CA LYS A 106 -2.72 -9.34 0.43
C LYS A 106 -1.41 -9.25 1.18
N PHE A 107 -0.65 -10.33 1.11
CA PHE A 107 0.73 -10.40 1.59
C PHE A 107 1.62 -10.75 0.40
N LEU A 108 2.63 -9.92 0.16
CA LEU A 108 3.52 -10.04 -0.98
C LEU A 108 4.95 -10.29 -0.50
N PRO A 109 5.59 -11.39 -0.94
CA PRO A 109 6.99 -11.63 -0.58
C PRO A 109 7.92 -10.76 -1.41
N LYS A 110 9.09 -10.46 -0.85
CA LYS A 110 10.19 -9.84 -1.62
C LYS A 110 11.03 -10.92 -2.29
N PRO A 111 11.58 -10.67 -3.46
CA PRO A 111 11.44 -9.44 -4.26
C PRO A 111 10.04 -9.30 -4.84
N VAL A 112 9.55 -8.08 -4.88
CA VAL A 112 8.19 -7.81 -5.35
C VAL A 112 8.06 -8.17 -6.84
N ASP A 113 7.05 -8.95 -7.16
CA ASP A 113 6.68 -9.20 -8.56
C ASP A 113 5.82 -8.02 -9.03
N PHE A 114 6.45 -7.07 -9.71
CA PHE A 114 5.76 -5.84 -10.12
C PHE A 114 4.66 -6.09 -11.14
N LEU A 115 4.82 -7.10 -11.98
CA LEU A 115 3.75 -7.45 -12.94
C LEU A 115 2.49 -7.88 -12.18
N GLN A 116 2.64 -8.74 -11.18
CA GLN A 116 1.52 -9.19 -10.37
C GLN A 116 0.95 -8.03 -9.55
N LEU A 117 1.83 -7.20 -8.98
CA LEU A 117 1.39 -6.05 -8.17
C LEU A 117 0.57 -5.07 -9.02
N LYS A 118 0.97 -4.82 -10.26
CA LYS A 118 0.20 -3.96 -11.17
C LYS A 118 -1.19 -4.52 -11.42
N GLN A 119 -1.31 -5.84 -11.59
CA GLN A 119 -2.61 -6.48 -11.75
C GLN A 119 -3.45 -6.33 -10.49
N ASP A 120 -2.83 -6.50 -9.32
CA ASP A 120 -3.53 -6.36 -8.05
C ASP A 120 -4.01 -4.93 -7.81
N VAL A 121 -3.17 -3.94 -8.15
CA VAL A 121 -3.54 -2.52 -8.05
C VAL A 121 -4.70 -2.20 -9.00
N SER A 122 -4.62 -2.70 -10.24
CA SER A 122 -5.69 -2.49 -11.22
C SER A 122 -7.01 -3.08 -10.73
N ALA A 123 -6.98 -4.24 -10.08
CA ALA A 123 -8.18 -4.86 -9.54
C ALA A 123 -8.80 -4.01 -8.43
N VAL A 124 -7.97 -3.41 -7.57
CA VAL A 124 -8.46 -2.51 -6.51
C VAL A 124 -9.14 -1.29 -7.13
N ILE A 125 -8.51 -0.68 -8.13
CA ILE A 125 -9.05 0.51 -8.80
C ILE A 125 -10.36 0.17 -9.51
N ALA A 126 -10.42 -0.96 -10.21
CA ALA A 126 -11.63 -1.42 -10.87
C ALA A 126 -12.75 -1.65 -9.87
N GLY A 127 -12.46 -2.24 -8.72
CA GLY A 127 -13.42 -2.43 -7.66
C GLY A 127 -13.95 -1.13 -7.09
N THR A 128 -13.08 -0.14 -6.93
CA THR A 128 -13.47 1.20 -6.46
C THR A 128 -14.43 1.87 -7.45
N ARG A 129 -14.12 1.77 -8.74
CA ARG A 129 -14.96 2.37 -9.79
C ARG A 129 -16.22 1.55 -10.02
N GLY A 130 -16.08 0.23 -10.05
CA GLY A 130 -17.21 -0.67 -10.28
C GLY A 130 -18.19 -0.71 -9.13
N GLY A 131 -17.72 -0.48 -7.91
CA GLY A 131 -18.58 -0.48 -6.72
C GLY A 131 -19.64 0.61 -6.73
N SER A 132 -19.49 1.59 -7.63
CA SER A 132 -20.46 2.66 -7.77
C SER A 132 -21.57 2.33 -8.78
N ALA A 133 -21.41 1.25 -9.47
CA ALA A 133 -22.37 0.85 -10.51
C ALA A 133 -23.62 0.25 -9.95
#